data_d7ff9a4c1a9b4407442a7abfbb27b52e
#
_entry.id   d7ff9a4c1a9b4407442a7abfbb27b52e
#
_cell.length_a   1.000
_cell.length_b   1.000
_cell.length_c   1.000
_cell.angle_alpha   90.00
_cell.angle_beta   90.00
_cell.angle_gamma   90.00
#
_symmetry.space_group_name_H-M   'P 1'
#
loop_
_entity.id
_entity.type
_entity.pdbx_description
1 polymer ?
#
loop_
_entity_poly.entity_id
_entity_poly.type
_entity_poly.pdbx_seq_one_letter_code
_entity_poly.pdbx_strand_id
1 'polypeptide(L)'
;APKYRRQIIYGKYKVTIGRIIRELCERKGVIIHEANACKDHIHMLVSIPPKLSVSSFMGYLKGKSSLMIFDRYANLKYRYGNRKFWCRGYFVDTVGRNKEKIEEYIWNQVREDQVAEQLSLFEAADPFTGEKYRRK
;
A
#
# COMPACT_ATOMS: atom_id res chain seq x y z
N ALA A 1 -7.75 -2.06 2.14
CA ALA A 1 -7.97 -1.95 3.58
C ALA A 1 -7.83 -3.32 4.25
N PRO A 2 -7.35 -3.38 5.49
CA PRO A 2 -7.37 -4.62 6.24
C PRO A 2 -8.80 -5.11 6.42
N LYS A 3 -8.96 -6.43 6.56
CA LYS A 3 -10.25 -7.05 6.76
C LYS A 3 -10.96 -6.44 7.98
N TYR A 4 -12.23 -6.09 7.82
CA TYR A 4 -13.04 -5.38 8.82
C TYR A 4 -12.55 -3.95 9.11
N ARG A 5 -11.75 -3.37 8.22
CA ARG A 5 -11.18 -2.03 8.36
C ARG A 5 -10.52 -1.79 9.71
N ARG A 6 -9.83 -2.80 10.20
CA ARG A 6 -9.11 -2.68 11.47
C ARG A 6 -7.96 -1.70 11.34
N GLN A 7 -7.78 -0.85 12.34
CA GLN A 7 -6.70 0.14 12.38
C GLN A 7 -5.41 -0.52 12.83
N ILE A 8 -4.81 -1.31 11.95
CA ILE A 8 -3.62 -2.12 12.26
C ILE A 8 -2.35 -1.58 11.62
N ILE A 9 -2.47 -0.70 10.61
CA ILE A 9 -1.32 -0.19 9.86
C ILE A 9 -0.69 0.97 10.61
N TYR A 10 0.06 0.67 11.66
CA TYR A 10 0.79 1.67 12.44
C TYR A 10 2.03 1.02 13.07
N GLY A 11 2.96 1.84 13.54
CA GLY A 11 4.15 1.39 14.24
C GLY A 11 4.93 0.32 13.47
N LYS A 12 5.28 -0.76 14.14
CA LYS A 12 6.04 -1.86 13.54
C LYS A 12 5.30 -2.56 12.40
N TYR A 13 3.97 -2.63 12.47
CA TYR A 13 3.16 -3.23 11.42
C TYR A 13 3.24 -2.41 10.14
N LYS A 14 3.17 -1.10 10.25
CA LYS A 14 3.30 -0.20 9.10
C LYS A 14 4.62 -0.40 8.38
N VAL A 15 5.71 -0.46 9.12
CA VAL A 15 7.05 -0.66 8.54
C VAL A 15 7.12 -2.00 7.82
N THR A 16 6.69 -3.08 8.46
CA THR A 16 6.74 -4.42 7.88
C THR A 16 5.83 -4.55 6.66
N ILE A 17 4.60 -4.07 6.76
CA ILE A 17 3.63 -4.12 5.66
C ILE A 17 4.16 -3.33 4.46
N GLY A 18 4.72 -2.16 4.72
CA GLY A 18 5.30 -1.33 3.67
C GLY A 18 6.44 -2.01 2.94
N ARG A 19 7.35 -2.66 3.66
CA ARG A 19 8.46 -3.41 3.06
C ARG A 19 7.97 -4.58 2.22
N ILE A 20 6.98 -5.31 2.72
CA ILE A 20 6.38 -6.44 2.01
C ILE A 20 5.74 -5.96 0.69
N ILE A 21 4.94 -4.91 0.74
CA ILE A 21 4.28 -4.37 -0.46
C ILE A 21 5.32 -3.89 -1.48
N ARG A 22 6.35 -3.19 -1.04
CA ARG A 22 7.42 -2.71 -1.92
C ARG A 22 8.13 -3.87 -2.60
N GLU A 23 8.49 -4.89 -1.86
CA GLU A 23 9.15 -6.07 -2.40
C GLU A 23 8.29 -6.78 -3.44
N LEU A 24 7.00 -6.97 -3.14
CA LEU A 24 6.08 -7.64 -4.05
C LEU A 24 5.84 -6.83 -5.33
N CYS A 25 5.76 -5.51 -5.22
CA CYS A 25 5.68 -4.65 -6.39
C CYS A 25 6.92 -4.79 -7.27
N GLU A 26 8.11 -4.78 -6.67
CA GLU A 26 9.37 -4.94 -7.40
C GLU A 26 9.42 -6.27 -8.14
N ARG A 27 8.97 -7.36 -7.53
CA ARG A 27 8.94 -8.68 -8.15
C ARG A 27 8.10 -8.72 -9.42
N LYS A 28 7.09 -7.88 -9.53
CA LYS A 28 6.20 -7.81 -10.70
C LYS A 28 6.53 -6.67 -11.65
N GLY A 29 7.59 -5.94 -11.40
CA GLY A 29 7.96 -4.79 -12.21
C GLY A 29 7.00 -3.62 -12.07
N VAL A 30 6.28 -3.56 -10.97
CA VAL A 30 5.36 -2.46 -10.67
C VAL A 30 6.15 -1.35 -9.98
N ILE A 31 6.05 -0.15 -10.51
CA ILE A 31 6.76 1.02 -9.97
C ILE A 31 5.81 1.79 -9.06
N ILE A 32 6.22 2.01 -7.82
CA ILE A 32 5.47 2.85 -6.89
C ILE A 32 5.96 4.29 -7.05
N HIS A 33 5.08 5.17 -7.50
CA HIS A 33 5.38 6.59 -7.64
C HIS A 33 5.11 7.34 -6.34
N GLU A 34 3.96 7.09 -5.75
CA GLU A 34 3.55 7.69 -4.49
C GLU A 34 2.78 6.65 -3.67
N ALA A 35 2.86 6.76 -2.37
CA ALA A 35 2.07 5.92 -1.48
C ALA A 35 1.79 6.65 -0.17
N ASN A 36 0.64 6.36 0.41
CA ASN A 36 0.26 6.85 1.73
C ASN A 36 -0.37 5.72 2.50
N ALA A 37 0.16 5.46 3.68
CA ALA A 37 -0.35 4.42 4.56
C ALA A 37 -1.10 5.06 5.73
N CYS A 38 -2.39 4.79 5.81
CA CYS A 38 -3.24 5.17 6.93
C CYS A 38 -3.43 3.94 7.82
N LYS A 39 -3.96 4.11 9.02
CA LYS A 39 -4.12 2.99 9.95
C LYS A 39 -5.00 1.87 9.40
N ASP A 40 -5.99 2.20 8.60
CA ASP A 40 -7.00 1.26 8.11
C ASP A 40 -7.02 1.13 6.59
N HIS A 41 -6.10 1.74 5.87
CA HIS A 41 -6.02 1.59 4.40
C HIS A 41 -4.72 2.13 3.85
N ILE A 42 -4.48 1.81 2.57
CA ILE A 42 -3.31 2.28 1.84
C ILE A 42 -3.76 2.82 0.49
N HIS A 43 -3.26 4.01 0.14
CA HIS A 43 -3.37 4.57 -1.19
C HIS A 43 -2.03 4.44 -1.89
N MET A 44 -2.03 4.00 -3.12
CA MET A 44 -0.82 3.93 -3.92
C MET A 44 -1.07 4.42 -5.34
N LEU A 45 -0.10 5.15 -5.86
CA LEU A 45 -0.02 5.45 -7.28
C LEU A 45 1.10 4.63 -7.87
N VAL A 46 0.77 3.77 -8.82
CA VAL A 46 1.72 2.82 -9.38
C VAL A 46 1.65 2.81 -10.90
N SER A 47 2.76 2.42 -11.53
CA SER A 47 2.78 2.05 -12.94
C SER A 47 2.84 0.54 -13.03
N ILE A 48 1.85 -0.05 -13.68
CA ILE A 48 1.77 -1.50 -13.88
C ILE A 48 2.20 -1.82 -15.30
N PRO A 49 3.14 -2.79 -15.50
CA PRO A 49 3.56 -3.15 -16.85
C PRO A 49 2.37 -3.60 -17.71
N PRO A 50 2.37 -3.29 -19.01
CA PRO A 50 1.24 -3.61 -19.90
C PRO A 50 0.83 -5.08 -19.94
N LYS A 51 1.79 -5.99 -19.71
CA LYS A 51 1.55 -7.44 -19.70
C LYS A 51 0.82 -7.92 -18.45
N LEU A 52 0.68 -7.09 -17.43
CA LEU A 52 0.10 -7.47 -16.15
C LEU A 52 -1.24 -6.75 -15.95
N SER A 53 -2.31 -7.51 -15.77
CA SER A 53 -3.61 -6.91 -15.49
C SER A 53 -3.68 -6.40 -14.04
N VAL A 54 -4.51 -5.40 -13.82
CA VAL A 54 -4.75 -4.89 -12.46
C VAL A 54 -5.26 -6.00 -11.54
N SER A 55 -6.21 -6.80 -12.01
CA SER A 55 -6.81 -7.86 -11.21
C SER A 55 -5.78 -8.93 -10.84
N SER A 56 -4.93 -9.34 -11.78
CA SER A 56 -3.85 -10.29 -11.50
C SER A 56 -2.86 -9.74 -10.48
N PHE A 57 -2.48 -8.48 -10.64
CA PHE A 57 -1.56 -7.82 -9.71
C PHE A 57 -2.17 -7.71 -8.33
N MET A 58 -3.42 -7.29 -8.21
CA MET A 58 -4.09 -7.14 -6.92
C MET A 58 -4.30 -8.49 -6.23
N GLY A 59 -4.63 -9.53 -6.98
CA GLY A 59 -4.73 -10.88 -6.43
C GLY A 59 -3.39 -11.36 -5.87
N TYR A 60 -2.32 -11.16 -6.62
CA TYR A 60 -0.97 -11.48 -6.19
C TYR A 60 -0.57 -10.67 -4.95
N LEU A 61 -0.74 -9.35 -5.01
CA LEU A 61 -0.33 -8.46 -3.93
C LEU A 61 -1.06 -8.78 -2.62
N LYS A 62 -2.38 -8.89 -2.67
CA LYS A 62 -3.18 -9.16 -1.48
C LYS A 62 -2.93 -10.56 -0.93
N GLY A 63 -2.84 -11.56 -1.79
CA GLY A 63 -2.60 -12.95 -1.37
C GLY A 63 -1.22 -13.15 -0.77
N LYS A 64 -0.19 -12.73 -1.47
CA LYS A 64 1.20 -12.90 -0.99
C LYS A 64 1.49 -12.05 0.23
N SER A 65 1.03 -10.80 0.25
CA SER A 65 1.25 -9.94 1.42
C SER A 65 0.54 -10.48 2.66
N SER A 66 -0.67 -11.02 2.53
CA SER A 66 -1.36 -11.65 3.66
C SER A 66 -0.54 -12.79 4.25
N LEU A 67 -0.02 -13.69 3.40
CA LEU A 67 0.81 -14.80 3.85
C LEU A 67 2.07 -14.31 4.57
N MET A 68 2.75 -13.32 4.00
CA MET A 68 3.98 -12.77 4.57
C MET A 68 3.72 -12.03 5.88
N ILE A 69 2.63 -11.29 5.98
CA ILE A 69 2.24 -10.59 7.21
C ILE A 69 1.94 -11.60 8.32
N PHE A 70 1.17 -12.64 8.03
CA PHE A 70 0.83 -13.66 9.02
C PHE A 70 2.01 -14.53 9.40
N ASP A 71 2.94 -14.75 8.48
CA ASP A 71 4.18 -15.45 8.77
C ASP A 71 5.05 -14.65 9.74
N ARG A 72 5.10 -13.34 9.55
CA ARG A 72 5.84 -12.43 10.41
C ARG A 72 5.17 -12.19 11.77
N TYR A 73 3.84 -12.12 11.78
CA TYR A 73 3.04 -11.81 12.96
C TYR A 73 1.95 -12.87 13.14
N ALA A 74 2.31 -14.00 13.71
CA ALA A 74 1.39 -15.13 13.89
C ALA A 74 0.14 -14.78 14.70
N ASN A 75 0.24 -13.85 15.63
CA ASN A 75 -0.91 -13.40 16.43
C ASN A 75 -1.99 -12.74 15.57
N LEU A 76 -1.65 -12.09 14.47
CA LEU A 76 -2.63 -11.48 13.58
C LEU A 76 -3.45 -12.54 12.84
N LYS A 77 -2.85 -13.68 12.53
CA LYS A 77 -3.54 -14.78 11.87
C LYS A 77 -4.76 -15.24 12.67
N TYR A 78 -4.63 -15.33 13.96
CA TYR A 78 -5.75 -15.72 14.84
C TYR A 78 -6.83 -14.65 14.87
N ARG A 79 -6.45 -13.39 14.85
CA ARG A 79 -7.42 -12.28 14.85
C ARG A 79 -8.23 -12.20 13.56
N TYR A 80 -7.66 -12.59 12.42
CA TYR A 80 -8.31 -12.51 11.11
C TYR A 80 -8.92 -13.85 10.66
N GLY A 81 -8.68 -14.91 11.37
CA GLY A 81 -9.37 -16.20 11.24
C GLY A 81 -9.11 -17.00 9.96
N ASN A 82 -8.98 -16.40 8.81
CA ASN A 82 -9.02 -17.07 7.50
C ASN A 82 -7.81 -16.81 6.62
N ARG A 83 -6.68 -16.44 7.16
CA ARG A 83 -5.48 -16.17 6.38
C ARG A 83 -5.60 -15.03 5.36
N LYS A 84 -6.66 -14.22 5.46
CA LYS A 84 -6.86 -13.04 4.62
C LYS A 84 -6.74 -11.79 5.46
N PHE A 85 -5.66 -11.08 5.25
CA PHE A 85 -5.42 -9.82 5.96
C PHE A 85 -6.28 -8.69 5.39
N TRP A 86 -6.40 -8.63 4.07
CA TRP A 86 -7.09 -7.56 3.36
C TRP A 86 -8.57 -7.85 3.16
N CYS A 87 -9.40 -6.82 3.17
CA CYS A 87 -10.80 -6.96 2.82
C CYS A 87 -10.95 -7.26 1.32
N ARG A 88 -12.12 -7.76 0.92
CA ARG A 88 -12.42 -7.99 -0.49
C ARG A 88 -12.48 -6.66 -1.24
N GLY A 89 -12.11 -6.73 -2.51
CA GLY A 89 -12.22 -5.60 -3.40
C GLY A 89 -11.11 -4.58 -3.21
N TYR A 90 -11.14 -3.59 -4.06
CA TYR A 90 -10.21 -2.49 -4.08
C TYR A 90 -10.79 -1.40 -4.98
N PHE A 91 -10.34 -0.18 -4.75
CA PHE A 91 -10.67 0.93 -5.64
C PHE A 91 -9.51 1.17 -6.58
N VAL A 92 -9.83 1.25 -7.87
CA VAL A 92 -8.84 1.54 -8.91
C VAL A 92 -9.35 2.69 -9.76
N ASP A 93 -8.45 3.62 -10.04
CA ASP A 93 -8.71 4.69 -10.97
C ASP A 93 -7.46 4.88 -11.84
N THR A 94 -7.66 5.26 -13.09
CA THR A 94 -6.58 5.55 -13.99
C THR A 94 -6.29 7.04 -13.95
N VAL A 95 -5.08 7.37 -13.55
CA VAL A 95 -4.60 8.75 -13.53
C VAL A 95 -3.79 8.97 -14.79
N GLY A 96 -4.01 10.07 -15.49
CA GLY A 96 -3.29 10.36 -16.73
C GLY A 96 -1.77 10.40 -16.56
N ARG A 97 -1.06 10.53 -17.67
CA ARG A 97 0.41 10.47 -17.70
C ARG A 97 1.09 11.72 -17.14
N ASN A 98 0.37 12.79 -16.89
CA ASN A 98 0.94 14.02 -16.37
C ASN A 98 1.34 13.84 -14.91
N LYS A 99 2.63 13.89 -14.63
CA LYS A 99 3.18 13.69 -13.30
C LYS A 99 2.62 14.68 -12.26
N GLU A 100 2.44 15.94 -12.65
CA GLU A 100 1.88 16.95 -11.74
C GLU A 100 0.45 16.63 -11.33
N LYS A 101 -0.38 16.20 -12.29
CA LYS A 101 -1.76 15.77 -11.99
C LYS A 101 -1.78 14.54 -11.12
N ILE A 102 -0.84 13.63 -11.32
CA ILE A 102 -0.70 12.42 -10.52
C ILE A 102 -0.38 12.79 -9.07
N GLU A 103 0.60 13.66 -8.86
CA GLU A 103 0.98 14.12 -7.53
C GLU A 103 -0.16 14.86 -6.85
N GLU A 104 -0.86 15.72 -7.60
CA GLU A 104 -2.02 16.44 -7.11
C GLU A 104 -3.14 15.49 -6.69
N TYR A 105 -3.40 14.46 -7.48
CA TYR A 105 -4.40 13.44 -7.16
C TYR A 105 -4.10 12.77 -5.82
N ILE A 106 -2.88 12.31 -5.62
CA ILE A 106 -2.48 11.66 -4.38
C ILE A 106 -2.57 12.63 -3.21
N TRP A 107 -2.13 13.88 -3.40
CA TRP A 107 -2.20 14.90 -2.37
C TRP A 107 -3.64 15.16 -1.93
N ASN A 108 -4.57 15.25 -2.89
CA ASN A 108 -5.99 15.47 -2.60
C ASN A 108 -6.59 14.28 -1.85
N GLN A 109 -6.23 13.04 -2.21
CA GLN A 109 -6.67 11.85 -1.49
C GLN A 109 -6.21 11.88 -0.03
N VAL A 110 -4.97 12.27 0.21
CA VAL A 110 -4.43 12.42 1.57
C VAL A 110 -5.25 13.44 2.37
N ARG A 111 -5.59 14.57 1.76
CA ARG A 111 -6.36 15.62 2.41
C ARG A 111 -7.79 15.19 2.70
N GLU A 112 -8.44 14.50 1.79
CA GLU A 112 -9.79 13.99 1.96
C GLU A 112 -9.90 13.02 3.12
N ASP A 113 -8.88 12.17 3.28
CA ASP A 113 -8.85 11.20 4.35
C ASP A 113 -8.68 11.84 5.73
N GLN A 114 -8.10 13.04 5.80
CA GLN A 114 -7.86 13.80 7.04
C GLN A 114 -7.28 12.98 8.18
N VAL A 115 -6.44 12.02 7.84
CA VAL A 115 -5.84 11.11 8.82
C VAL A 115 -4.52 11.69 9.28
N ALA A 116 -4.45 12.04 10.57
CA ALA A 116 -3.27 12.69 11.15
C ALA A 116 -2.01 11.84 11.07
N GLU A 117 -2.15 10.54 10.99
CA GLU A 117 -1.03 9.61 10.92
C GLU A 117 -0.54 9.35 9.50
N GLN A 118 -1.13 9.99 8.50
CA GLN A 118 -0.67 9.83 7.13
C GLN A 118 0.72 10.41 6.96
N LEU A 119 1.55 9.64 6.27
CA LEU A 119 2.86 10.10 5.85
C LEU A 119 2.83 10.32 4.35
N SER A 120 3.00 11.56 3.94
CA SER A 120 3.05 11.91 2.52
C SER A 120 4.40 11.50 1.92
N LEU A 121 4.37 10.91 0.74
CA LEU A 121 5.58 10.63 -0.04
C LEU A 121 6.22 11.87 -0.65
N PHE A 122 5.52 13.01 -0.62
CA PHE A 122 6.12 14.30 -1.00
C PHE A 122 7.18 14.74 -0.01
N GLU A 123 7.14 14.22 1.21
CA GLU A 123 8.24 14.34 2.14
C GLU A 123 9.35 13.36 1.74
N ALA A 124 10.60 13.69 2.06
CA ALA A 124 11.76 12.91 1.63
C ALA A 124 11.92 11.59 2.41
N ALA A 125 10.81 10.91 2.70
CA ALA A 125 10.80 9.68 3.45
C ALA A 125 9.82 8.67 2.87
N ASP A 126 10.17 7.39 2.93
CA ASP A 126 9.27 6.30 2.55
C ASP A 126 8.12 6.25 3.56
N PRO A 127 6.85 6.40 3.13
CA PRO A 127 5.71 6.41 4.05
C PRO A 127 5.43 5.04 4.67
N PHE A 128 5.96 3.97 4.08
CA PHE A 128 5.78 2.63 4.61
C PHE A 128 6.79 2.32 5.71
N THR A 129 8.05 2.69 5.51
CA THR A 129 9.14 2.30 6.41
C THR A 129 9.65 3.44 7.27
N GLY A 130 9.33 4.68 6.93
CA GLY A 130 9.91 5.85 7.56
C GLY A 130 11.35 6.15 7.15
N GLU A 131 11.92 5.33 6.29
CA GLU A 131 13.28 5.53 5.80
C GLU A 131 13.30 6.59 4.72
N LYS A 132 14.36 7.41 4.72
CA LYS A 132 14.57 8.34 3.62
C LYS A 132 14.91 7.55 2.37
N TYR A 133 14.25 7.86 1.28
CA TYR A 133 14.60 7.27 -0.01
C TYR A 133 14.95 8.36 -1.01
N ARG A 134 15.78 7.98 -1.99
CA ARG A 134 16.25 8.91 -3.01
C ARG A 134 15.36 8.79 -4.23
N ARG A 135 14.76 9.91 -4.60
CA ARG A 135 14.13 10.04 -5.92
C ARG A 135 15.25 10.29 -6.93
N LYS A 136 15.32 9.42 -7.89
CA LYS A 136 16.23 9.64 -9.01
C LYS A 136 15.58 10.57 -10.02
#